data_3bf727cf521316897a53f9b1f300771e
#
_entry.id   3bf727cf521316897a53f9b1f300771e
#
_cell.length_a   1.000
_cell.length_b   1.000
_cell.length_c   1.000
_cell.angle_alpha   90.00
_cell.angle_beta   90.00
_cell.angle_gamma   90.00
#
_symmetry.space_group_name_H-M   'P 1'
#
loop_
_entity.id
_entity.type
_entity.pdbx_description
1 polymer ?
#
loop_
_entity_poly.entity_id
_entity_poly.type
_entity_poly.pdbx_seq_one_letter_code
_entity_poly.pdbx_strand_id
1 'polypeptide(L)'
;MSASHSALVPAWLTAPAEANELVASVWPSSAHRVADGSVEVGGVSVFDLRDRFGTPLYVLDEDEVRAHARRARAAFDAAAARHGIRAHVYYAGKAFLSTEVVRWVVDEGLAVDVCTRGELEVALAAGADPARLGFHGNNKSVSELERAVEVGIGSVVVDSPIEIERLAAIAERRGAVQSVLVRVRTGVHAETHAFLATAHEDQKFGFSLEGAAEAVARIRELSSLRFVGLHAHIGSQIFDSSGFRESAARLVDLHADLLAGGEIPLLNVGGGFGISYTSVDDPKPIEEIAGGIVDAIADECAVRGIPMPDVATEPGRVIVGQAGITLYEVGTVKTVTAGEDLDRTYVSVDGGMSDNARPALYGADFSARLVSRTSPATPALSRVVGHHCESGDIVVDAEYLPGDVTPGDLLAVPATGAYCFSLASNYNYTPRPPVVAVRDGRARVIVHGESIDDLLARDAGIPASAPTKTPHGDTE
;
A
#
# COMPACT_ATOMS: atom_id res chain seq x y z
N MET A 1 -12.26 -30.15 28.30
CA MET A 1 -10.81 -30.31 28.12
C MET A 1 -10.34 -29.06 27.42
N SER A 2 -9.57 -28.22 28.11
CA SER A 2 -9.01 -26.98 27.54
C SER A 2 -7.93 -27.39 26.53
N ALA A 3 -8.16 -27.13 25.24
CA ALA A 3 -7.12 -27.30 24.24
C ALA A 3 -5.97 -26.36 24.62
N SER A 4 -4.82 -26.91 24.98
CA SER A 4 -3.59 -26.16 25.13
C SER A 4 -3.26 -25.58 23.75
N HIS A 5 -3.43 -24.25 23.59
CA HIS A 5 -2.96 -23.57 22.37
C HIS A 5 -1.44 -23.79 22.29
N SER A 6 -1.02 -24.47 21.25
CA SER A 6 0.41 -24.61 20.96
C SER A 6 0.96 -23.22 20.62
N ALA A 7 2.16 -22.88 21.13
CA ALA A 7 2.85 -21.63 20.80
C ALA A 7 3.16 -21.47 19.28
N LEU A 8 2.90 -22.52 18.50
CA LEU A 8 3.13 -22.57 17.05
C LEU A 8 1.91 -22.21 16.21
N VAL A 9 0.72 -22.16 16.82
CA VAL A 9 -0.54 -21.77 16.16
C VAL A 9 -0.96 -20.42 16.74
N PRO A 10 -1.02 -19.37 15.92
CA PRO A 10 -1.55 -18.09 16.39
C PRO A 10 -2.96 -18.26 16.97
N ALA A 11 -3.28 -17.50 18.02
CA ALA A 11 -4.56 -17.64 18.72
C ALA A 11 -5.79 -17.39 17.82
N TRP A 12 -5.59 -16.64 16.75
CA TRP A 12 -6.63 -16.32 15.78
C TRP A 12 -6.85 -17.42 14.73
N LEU A 13 -5.87 -18.32 14.50
CA LEU A 13 -5.95 -19.34 13.46
C LEU A 13 -6.64 -20.60 13.99
N THR A 14 -7.77 -20.95 13.40
CA THR A 14 -8.52 -22.18 13.71
C THR A 14 -8.47 -23.13 12.52
N ALA A 15 -8.36 -24.45 12.80
CA ALA A 15 -8.38 -25.45 11.76
C ALA A 15 -9.76 -25.48 11.06
N PRO A 16 -9.81 -25.19 9.75
CA PRO A 16 -11.07 -25.25 9.01
C PRO A 16 -11.48 -26.71 8.76
N ALA A 17 -12.76 -26.92 8.45
CA ALA A 17 -13.24 -28.23 8.03
C ALA A 17 -12.64 -28.66 6.67
N GLU A 18 -12.39 -27.69 5.80
CA GLU A 18 -11.69 -27.86 4.53
C GLU A 18 -10.81 -26.63 4.24
N ALA A 19 -9.69 -26.80 3.51
CA ALA A 19 -8.75 -25.73 3.21
C ALA A 19 -8.89 -25.16 1.79
N ASN A 20 -10.03 -25.35 1.13
CA ASN A 20 -10.24 -24.91 -0.26
C ASN A 20 -10.91 -23.55 -0.39
N GLU A 21 -11.58 -23.05 0.65
CA GLU A 21 -12.36 -21.82 0.60
C GLU A 21 -11.49 -20.59 0.33
N LEU A 22 -11.93 -19.75 -0.60
CA LEU A 22 -11.36 -18.42 -0.84
C LEU A 22 -12.15 -17.40 0.00
N VAL A 23 -11.54 -16.91 1.08
CA VAL A 23 -12.19 -15.98 2.02
C VAL A 23 -12.47 -14.64 1.34
N ALA A 24 -13.73 -14.30 1.11
CA ALA A 24 -14.16 -13.15 0.31
C ALA A 24 -13.63 -11.78 0.83
N SER A 25 -13.39 -11.65 2.14
CA SER A 25 -12.82 -10.40 2.72
C SER A 25 -11.34 -10.20 2.38
N VAL A 26 -10.63 -11.25 1.93
CA VAL A 26 -9.18 -11.23 1.69
C VAL A 26 -8.85 -11.34 0.20
N TRP A 27 -9.64 -12.10 -0.55
CA TRP A 27 -9.43 -12.35 -1.97
C TRP A 27 -10.07 -11.28 -2.85
N PRO A 28 -9.55 -11.02 -4.07
CA PRO A 28 -10.26 -10.23 -5.07
C PRO A 28 -11.65 -10.77 -5.34
N SER A 29 -12.63 -9.92 -5.56
CA SER A 29 -14.03 -10.32 -5.78
C SER A 29 -14.22 -11.19 -7.04
N SER A 30 -13.32 -11.07 -8.00
CA SER A 30 -13.30 -11.89 -9.22
C SER A 30 -12.67 -13.27 -9.04
N ALA A 31 -11.98 -13.51 -7.91
CA ALA A 31 -11.33 -14.79 -7.65
C ALA A 31 -12.36 -15.88 -7.32
N HIS A 32 -12.38 -16.95 -8.08
CA HIS A 32 -13.29 -18.06 -7.84
C HIS A 32 -12.71 -19.38 -8.35
N ARG A 33 -13.23 -20.50 -7.82
CA ARG A 33 -12.87 -21.83 -8.31
C ARG A 33 -13.74 -22.22 -9.50
N VAL A 34 -13.10 -22.80 -10.50
CA VAL A 34 -13.78 -23.38 -11.67
C VAL A 34 -14.00 -24.89 -11.52
N ALA A 35 -14.60 -25.51 -12.51
CA ALA A 35 -15.11 -26.91 -12.42
C ALA A 35 -14.02 -27.96 -12.14
N ASP A 36 -12.76 -27.73 -12.54
CA ASP A 36 -11.62 -28.62 -12.26
C ASP A 36 -10.97 -28.35 -10.88
N GLY A 37 -11.53 -27.39 -10.13
CA GLY A 37 -11.04 -26.99 -8.81
C GLY A 37 -9.92 -25.97 -8.82
N SER A 38 -9.40 -25.59 -9.97
CA SER A 38 -8.43 -24.49 -10.09
C SER A 38 -9.09 -23.13 -9.87
N VAL A 39 -8.27 -22.08 -9.70
CA VAL A 39 -8.76 -20.71 -9.48
C VAL A 39 -8.59 -19.87 -10.74
N GLU A 40 -9.57 -19.01 -11.00
CA GLU A 40 -9.47 -17.90 -11.94
C GLU A 40 -9.51 -16.57 -11.19
N VAL A 41 -8.81 -15.56 -11.72
CA VAL A 41 -8.85 -14.17 -11.27
C VAL A 41 -9.07 -13.26 -12.47
N GLY A 42 -10.07 -12.39 -12.43
CA GLY A 42 -10.45 -11.56 -13.59
C GLY A 42 -10.79 -12.36 -14.83
N GLY A 43 -11.24 -13.62 -14.66
CA GLY A 43 -11.55 -14.55 -15.74
C GLY A 43 -10.32 -15.20 -16.40
N VAL A 44 -9.13 -15.12 -15.77
CA VAL A 44 -7.89 -15.75 -16.25
C VAL A 44 -7.47 -16.86 -15.30
N SER A 45 -7.23 -18.06 -15.85
CA SER A 45 -6.80 -19.24 -15.08
C SER A 45 -5.39 -19.03 -14.50
N VAL A 46 -5.16 -19.51 -13.27
CA VAL A 46 -3.83 -19.53 -12.66
C VAL A 46 -2.82 -20.34 -13.48
N PHE A 47 -3.27 -21.34 -14.23
CA PHE A 47 -2.40 -22.09 -15.14
C PHE A 47 -1.96 -21.24 -16.34
N ASP A 48 -2.90 -20.50 -16.97
CA ASP A 48 -2.57 -19.58 -18.07
C ASP A 48 -1.62 -18.48 -17.61
N LEU A 49 -1.80 -17.98 -16.38
CA LEU A 49 -0.91 -17.00 -15.79
C LEU A 49 0.50 -17.56 -15.59
N ARG A 50 0.63 -18.75 -14.99
CA ARG A 50 1.92 -19.43 -14.82
C ARG A 50 2.59 -19.73 -16.16
N ASP A 51 1.86 -20.29 -17.11
CA ASP A 51 2.43 -20.77 -18.38
C ASP A 51 2.92 -19.61 -19.27
N ARG A 52 2.26 -18.44 -19.17
CA ARG A 52 2.62 -17.25 -19.98
C ARG A 52 3.66 -16.36 -19.32
N PHE A 53 3.66 -16.27 -18.01
CA PHE A 53 4.44 -15.25 -17.29
C PHE A 53 5.40 -15.84 -16.26
N GLY A 54 5.32 -17.14 -15.98
CA GLY A 54 6.11 -17.80 -14.93
C GLY A 54 5.61 -17.49 -13.52
N THR A 55 6.34 -18.00 -12.53
CA THR A 55 6.20 -17.71 -11.11
C THR A 55 7.59 -17.40 -10.52
N PRO A 56 7.71 -16.68 -9.41
CA PRO A 56 6.64 -15.95 -8.73
C PRO A 56 6.04 -14.83 -9.59
N LEU A 57 4.74 -14.53 -9.39
CA LEU A 57 4.02 -13.59 -10.23
C LEU A 57 3.07 -12.72 -9.41
N TYR A 58 3.17 -11.41 -9.51
CA TYR A 58 2.12 -10.52 -8.99
C TYR A 58 0.99 -10.40 -10.00
N VAL A 59 -0.22 -10.68 -9.57
CA VAL A 59 -1.44 -10.54 -10.38
C VAL A 59 -2.33 -9.48 -9.76
N LEU A 60 -2.73 -8.49 -10.53
CA LEU A 60 -3.55 -7.36 -10.08
C LEU A 60 -4.85 -7.31 -10.89
N ASP A 61 -5.99 -7.37 -10.23
CA ASP A 61 -7.30 -7.19 -10.86
C ASP A 61 -7.57 -5.72 -11.12
N GLU A 62 -7.59 -5.31 -12.39
CA GLU A 62 -7.80 -3.92 -12.79
C GLU A 62 -9.18 -3.42 -12.40
N ASP A 63 -10.23 -4.22 -12.59
CA ASP A 63 -11.61 -3.80 -12.28
C ASP A 63 -11.82 -3.62 -10.79
N GLU A 64 -11.19 -4.45 -9.97
CA GLU A 64 -11.20 -4.33 -8.51
C GLU A 64 -10.49 -3.04 -8.06
N VAL A 65 -9.29 -2.74 -8.60
CA VAL A 65 -8.57 -1.49 -8.31
C VAL A 65 -9.43 -0.28 -8.66
N ARG A 66 -10.04 -0.26 -9.85
CA ARG A 66 -10.92 0.83 -10.28
C ARG A 66 -12.18 0.93 -9.42
N ALA A 67 -12.77 -0.19 -9.03
CA ALA A 67 -13.94 -0.23 -8.17
C ALA A 67 -13.63 0.34 -6.77
N HIS A 68 -12.49 -0.04 -6.18
CA HIS A 68 -12.05 0.47 -4.88
C HIS A 68 -11.72 1.96 -4.96
N ALA A 69 -11.08 2.45 -6.02
CA ALA A 69 -10.81 3.87 -6.24
C ALA A 69 -12.11 4.69 -6.31
N ARG A 70 -13.08 4.25 -7.13
CA ARG A 70 -14.41 4.89 -7.21
C ARG A 70 -15.14 4.88 -5.87
N ARG A 71 -15.11 3.74 -5.16
CA ARG A 71 -15.77 3.59 -3.87
C ARG A 71 -15.18 4.53 -2.81
N ALA A 72 -13.85 4.59 -2.72
CA ALA A 72 -13.18 5.49 -1.79
C ALA A 72 -13.53 6.95 -2.09
N ARG A 73 -13.46 7.37 -3.35
CA ARG A 73 -13.85 8.71 -3.76
C ARG A 73 -15.30 9.01 -3.42
N ALA A 74 -16.22 8.15 -3.83
CA ALA A 74 -17.66 8.34 -3.60
C ALA A 74 -18.01 8.43 -2.10
N ALA A 75 -17.32 7.65 -1.24
CA ALA A 75 -17.51 7.67 0.20
C ALA A 75 -17.16 9.04 0.81
N PHE A 76 -15.99 9.59 0.46
CA PHE A 76 -15.57 10.90 0.94
C PHE A 76 -16.35 12.04 0.30
N ASP A 77 -16.70 11.98 -0.99
CA ASP A 77 -17.56 12.97 -1.67
C ASP A 77 -18.95 13.03 -1.00
N ALA A 78 -19.56 11.88 -0.71
CA ALA A 78 -20.85 11.82 -0.03
C ALA A 78 -20.79 12.35 1.41
N ALA A 79 -19.72 12.03 2.14
CA ALA A 79 -19.50 12.55 3.48
C ALA A 79 -19.35 14.08 3.49
N ALA A 80 -18.50 14.61 2.62
CA ALA A 80 -18.25 16.06 2.46
C ALA A 80 -19.50 16.84 2.04
N ALA A 81 -20.29 16.28 1.11
CA ALA A 81 -21.50 16.92 0.59
C ALA A 81 -22.55 17.17 1.70
N ARG A 82 -22.61 16.33 2.73
CA ARG A 82 -23.52 16.56 3.89
C ARG A 82 -23.23 17.86 4.62
N HIS A 83 -22.00 18.35 4.55
CA HIS A 83 -21.54 19.57 5.23
C HIS A 83 -21.26 20.72 4.27
N GLY A 84 -21.59 20.58 2.96
CA GLY A 84 -21.43 21.63 1.96
C GLY A 84 -19.98 21.95 1.59
N ILE A 85 -19.04 21.04 1.85
CA ILE A 85 -17.61 21.13 1.49
C ILE A 85 -17.26 20.13 0.40
N ARG A 86 -16.02 20.17 -0.08
CA ARG A 86 -15.48 19.21 -1.06
C ARG A 86 -14.51 18.24 -0.39
N ALA A 87 -14.45 17.02 -0.93
CA ALA A 87 -13.41 16.06 -0.63
C ALA A 87 -12.36 16.04 -1.74
N HIS A 88 -11.09 15.85 -1.37
CA HIS A 88 -9.96 15.67 -2.27
C HIS A 88 -9.32 14.32 -1.94
N VAL A 89 -9.49 13.33 -2.82
CA VAL A 89 -8.97 11.98 -2.59
C VAL A 89 -7.73 11.76 -3.42
N TYR A 90 -6.60 11.52 -2.75
CA TYR A 90 -5.30 11.23 -3.36
C TYR A 90 -5.00 9.74 -3.24
N TYR A 91 -4.63 9.09 -4.34
CA TYR A 91 -4.07 7.76 -4.27
C TYR A 91 -2.64 7.81 -3.74
N ALA A 92 -2.36 7.13 -2.63
CA ALA A 92 -1.01 7.08 -2.06
C ALA A 92 -0.11 6.13 -2.87
N GLY A 93 0.69 6.68 -3.78
CA GLY A 93 1.52 5.95 -4.75
C GLY A 93 2.49 4.95 -4.13
N LYS A 94 2.98 5.22 -2.91
CA LYS A 94 3.85 4.30 -2.15
C LYS A 94 3.28 2.89 -1.95
N ALA A 95 1.97 2.71 -2.03
CA ALA A 95 1.33 1.41 -1.90
C ALA A 95 1.69 0.48 -3.07
N PHE A 96 1.51 0.95 -4.27
CA PHE A 96 2.01 0.39 -5.53
C PHE A 96 1.84 1.40 -6.65
N LEU A 97 2.90 1.69 -7.39
CA LEU A 97 2.86 2.67 -8.47
C LEU A 97 3.41 2.08 -9.77
N SER A 98 2.62 2.20 -10.83
CA SER A 98 3.01 2.01 -12.23
C SER A 98 2.25 3.00 -13.09
N THR A 99 2.67 3.22 -14.33
CA THR A 99 1.95 4.12 -15.24
C THR A 99 0.50 3.70 -15.47
N GLU A 100 0.22 2.38 -15.49
CA GLU A 100 -1.13 1.85 -15.64
C GLU A 100 -1.99 2.15 -14.41
N VAL A 101 -1.50 1.89 -13.20
CA VAL A 101 -2.25 2.16 -11.96
C VAL A 101 -2.50 3.65 -11.79
N VAL A 102 -1.55 4.51 -12.14
CA VAL A 102 -1.76 5.96 -12.15
C VAL A 102 -2.92 6.33 -13.09
N ARG A 103 -2.94 5.80 -14.33
CA ARG A 103 -4.04 6.04 -15.27
C ARG A 103 -5.37 5.59 -14.70
N TRP A 104 -5.43 4.38 -14.12
CA TRP A 104 -6.67 3.84 -13.56
C TRP A 104 -7.24 4.73 -12.47
N VAL A 105 -6.44 5.13 -11.50
CA VAL A 105 -6.93 5.96 -10.38
C VAL A 105 -7.26 7.38 -10.82
N VAL A 106 -6.51 7.94 -11.77
CA VAL A 106 -6.79 9.27 -12.35
C VAL A 106 -8.08 9.25 -13.18
N ASP A 107 -8.32 8.20 -13.98
CA ASP A 107 -9.58 8.00 -14.72
C ASP A 107 -10.78 7.95 -13.79
N GLU A 108 -10.62 7.32 -12.60
CA GLU A 108 -11.64 7.29 -11.55
C GLU A 108 -11.74 8.60 -10.76
N GLY A 109 -10.96 9.61 -11.14
CA GLY A 109 -11.02 10.98 -10.63
C GLY A 109 -10.21 11.26 -9.38
N LEU A 110 -9.31 10.36 -8.95
CA LEU A 110 -8.40 10.61 -7.84
C LEU A 110 -7.23 11.50 -8.28
N ALA A 111 -6.67 12.24 -7.34
CA ALA A 111 -5.33 12.80 -7.40
C ALA A 111 -4.29 11.75 -7.00
N VAL A 112 -2.98 12.03 -7.06
CA VAL A 112 -1.94 11.07 -6.70
C VAL A 112 -0.91 11.70 -5.79
N ASP A 113 -0.54 10.99 -4.72
CA ASP A 113 0.58 11.33 -3.86
C ASP A 113 1.84 10.59 -4.27
N VAL A 114 2.93 11.34 -4.34
CA VAL A 114 4.27 10.82 -4.63
C VAL A 114 5.24 11.19 -3.50
N CYS A 115 6.22 10.32 -3.23
CA CYS A 115 7.17 10.48 -2.13
C CYS A 115 8.61 10.63 -2.59
N THR A 116 8.90 10.41 -3.88
CA THR A 116 10.24 10.48 -4.47
C THR A 116 10.18 11.03 -5.88
N ARG A 117 11.34 11.43 -6.41
CA ARG A 117 11.46 11.79 -7.82
C ARG A 117 11.04 10.63 -8.74
N GLY A 118 11.40 9.39 -8.39
CA GLY A 118 11.02 8.23 -9.20
C GLY A 118 9.51 8.09 -9.35
N GLU A 119 8.78 8.19 -8.24
CA GLU A 119 7.30 8.17 -8.26
C GLU A 119 6.72 9.35 -9.04
N LEU A 120 7.30 10.57 -8.89
CA LEU A 120 6.90 11.74 -9.66
C LEU A 120 7.04 11.50 -11.17
N GLU A 121 8.19 10.98 -11.62
CA GLU A 121 8.42 10.71 -13.05
C GLU A 121 7.49 9.61 -13.58
N VAL A 122 7.16 8.58 -12.78
CA VAL A 122 6.15 7.57 -13.14
C VAL A 122 4.78 8.21 -13.33
N ALA A 123 4.36 9.08 -12.42
CA ALA A 123 3.07 9.78 -12.52
C ALA A 123 3.02 10.68 -13.77
N LEU A 124 4.08 11.42 -14.05
CA LEU A 124 4.20 12.26 -15.25
C LEU A 124 4.20 11.43 -16.55
N ALA A 125 4.94 10.31 -16.57
CA ALA A 125 4.97 9.40 -17.70
C ALA A 125 3.60 8.74 -17.97
N ALA A 126 2.79 8.59 -16.94
CA ALA A 126 1.40 8.13 -17.07
C ALA A 126 0.47 9.18 -17.69
N GLY A 127 0.90 10.45 -17.76
CA GLY A 127 0.11 11.58 -18.23
C GLY A 127 -0.74 12.24 -17.13
N ALA A 128 -0.42 12.00 -15.84
CA ALA A 128 -1.10 12.70 -14.75
C ALA A 128 -0.85 14.21 -14.81
N ASP A 129 -1.90 15.00 -14.58
CA ASP A 129 -1.77 16.44 -14.45
C ASP A 129 -0.95 16.79 -13.20
N PRO A 130 0.21 17.46 -13.33
CA PRO A 130 1.04 17.84 -12.20
C PRO A 130 0.28 18.63 -11.13
N ALA A 131 -0.69 19.45 -11.52
CA ALA A 131 -1.52 20.22 -10.59
C ALA A 131 -2.39 19.35 -9.66
N ARG A 132 -2.53 18.06 -9.98
CA ARG A 132 -3.24 17.06 -9.19
C ARG A 132 -2.31 16.10 -8.45
N LEU A 133 -1.02 16.43 -8.34
CA LEU A 133 -0.05 15.65 -7.59
C LEU A 133 0.27 16.33 -6.26
N GLY A 134 0.42 15.52 -5.20
CA GLY A 134 0.95 15.92 -3.90
C GLY A 134 2.35 15.31 -3.67
N PHE A 135 3.31 16.09 -3.16
CA PHE A 135 4.66 15.60 -2.91
C PHE A 135 4.95 15.51 -1.41
N HIS A 136 5.12 14.29 -0.93
CA HIS A 136 5.37 13.93 0.46
C HIS A 136 6.83 13.55 0.72
N GLY A 137 7.18 13.35 1.99
CA GLY A 137 8.49 12.86 2.42
C GLY A 137 9.19 13.83 3.38
N ASN A 138 9.97 13.26 4.30
CA ASN A 138 10.65 14.00 5.37
C ASN A 138 12.05 14.50 4.97
N ASN A 139 12.55 14.14 3.80
CA ASN A 139 13.88 14.55 3.34
C ASN A 139 13.90 14.62 1.80
N LYS A 140 13.15 15.58 1.27
CA LYS A 140 13.16 15.85 -0.17
C LYS A 140 14.48 16.56 -0.53
N SER A 141 15.20 16.02 -1.50
CA SER A 141 16.44 16.63 -2.00
C SER A 141 16.15 17.94 -2.75
N VAL A 142 17.16 18.78 -2.89
CA VAL A 142 17.06 20.01 -3.67
C VAL A 142 16.61 19.72 -5.11
N SER A 143 17.16 18.67 -5.73
CA SER A 143 16.82 18.30 -7.11
C SER A 143 15.36 17.77 -7.24
N GLU A 144 14.83 17.14 -6.21
CA GLU A 144 13.42 16.72 -6.17
C GLU A 144 12.48 17.92 -6.04
N LEU A 145 12.81 18.87 -5.15
CA LEU A 145 12.05 20.11 -5.00
C LEU A 145 12.12 20.98 -6.27
N GLU A 146 13.31 21.10 -6.91
CA GLU A 146 13.46 21.79 -8.18
C GLU A 146 12.60 21.19 -9.29
N ARG A 147 12.55 19.85 -9.38
CA ARG A 147 11.71 19.14 -10.35
C ARG A 147 10.23 19.33 -10.07
N ALA A 148 9.83 19.24 -8.80
CA ALA A 148 8.43 19.46 -8.39
C ALA A 148 7.92 20.85 -8.79
N VAL A 149 8.71 21.91 -8.48
CA VAL A 149 8.36 23.29 -8.85
C VAL A 149 8.38 23.48 -10.37
N GLU A 150 9.38 22.87 -11.06
CA GLU A 150 9.51 22.95 -12.53
C GLU A 150 8.27 22.42 -13.26
N VAL A 151 7.72 21.30 -12.82
CA VAL A 151 6.55 20.69 -13.45
C VAL A 151 5.24 21.34 -13.01
N GLY A 152 5.27 22.25 -12.03
CA GLY A 152 4.07 22.89 -11.49
C GLY A 152 3.23 21.95 -10.63
N ILE A 153 3.87 21.20 -9.71
CA ILE A 153 3.16 20.27 -8.84
C ILE A 153 2.10 20.98 -7.99
N GLY A 154 0.96 20.32 -7.79
CA GLY A 154 -0.20 20.89 -7.09
C GLY A 154 0.12 21.34 -5.68
N SER A 155 0.79 20.50 -4.89
CA SER A 155 1.21 20.86 -3.54
C SER A 155 2.45 20.10 -3.09
N VAL A 156 3.19 20.69 -2.15
CA VAL A 156 4.28 20.04 -1.41
C VAL A 156 3.90 20.00 0.07
N VAL A 157 3.95 18.82 0.67
CA VAL A 157 3.75 18.66 2.11
C VAL A 157 5.11 18.85 2.78
N VAL A 158 5.33 20.02 3.37
CA VAL A 158 6.60 20.38 4.02
C VAL A 158 6.71 19.74 5.40
N ASP A 159 7.92 19.28 5.72
CA ASP A 159 8.18 18.40 6.87
C ASP A 159 9.20 19.04 7.86
N SER A 160 9.90 20.08 7.48
CA SER A 160 10.93 20.72 8.30
C SER A 160 11.15 22.19 7.94
N PRO A 161 11.71 23.02 8.88
CA PRO A 161 12.01 24.43 8.61
C PRO A 161 13.00 24.61 7.45
N ILE A 162 14.01 23.77 7.36
CA ILE A 162 15.02 23.86 6.28
C ILE A 162 14.42 23.58 4.91
N GLU A 163 13.41 22.72 4.83
CA GLU A 163 12.70 22.45 3.59
C GLU A 163 11.87 23.65 3.13
N ILE A 164 11.23 24.36 4.05
CA ILE A 164 10.48 25.60 3.76
C ILE A 164 11.41 26.63 3.09
N GLU A 165 12.58 26.89 3.66
CA GLU A 165 13.54 27.85 3.11
C GLU A 165 14.08 27.42 1.74
N ARG A 166 14.40 26.13 1.58
CA ARG A 166 14.86 25.56 0.29
C ARG A 166 13.79 25.69 -0.79
N LEU A 167 12.56 25.31 -0.47
CA LEU A 167 11.44 25.36 -1.41
C LEU A 167 11.13 26.80 -1.81
N ALA A 168 11.12 27.73 -0.85
CA ALA A 168 10.90 29.15 -1.10
C ALA A 168 11.95 29.73 -2.06
N ALA A 169 13.24 29.45 -1.80
CA ALA A 169 14.33 29.92 -2.66
C ALA A 169 14.26 29.32 -4.08
N ILE A 170 13.82 28.06 -4.22
CA ILE A 170 13.63 27.40 -5.51
C ILE A 170 12.47 28.05 -6.26
N ALA A 171 11.31 28.22 -5.61
CA ALA A 171 10.13 28.83 -6.19
C ALA A 171 10.39 30.28 -6.64
N GLU A 172 11.08 31.07 -5.80
CA GLU A 172 11.47 32.44 -6.11
C GLU A 172 12.37 32.51 -7.36
N ARG A 173 13.43 31.69 -7.43
CA ARG A 173 14.31 31.63 -8.62
C ARG A 173 13.58 31.26 -9.90
N ARG A 174 12.49 30.52 -9.80
CA ARG A 174 11.67 30.12 -10.95
C ARG A 174 10.50 31.07 -11.22
N GLY A 175 10.31 32.12 -10.40
CA GLY A 175 9.19 33.03 -10.52
C GLY A 175 7.83 32.37 -10.27
N ALA A 176 7.81 31.31 -9.47
CA ALA A 176 6.62 30.51 -9.15
C ALA A 176 6.13 30.82 -7.72
N VAL A 177 4.85 30.55 -7.47
CA VAL A 177 4.28 30.48 -6.13
C VAL A 177 3.83 29.06 -5.85
N GLN A 178 4.56 28.33 -4.99
CA GLN A 178 4.28 26.94 -4.69
C GLN A 178 3.30 26.81 -3.52
N SER A 179 2.22 26.05 -3.75
CA SER A 179 1.28 25.67 -2.68
C SER A 179 1.92 24.65 -1.75
N VAL A 180 1.75 24.86 -0.44
CA VAL A 180 2.31 23.97 0.59
C VAL A 180 1.29 23.63 1.66
N LEU A 181 1.34 22.39 2.14
CA LEU A 181 0.74 21.95 3.38
C LEU A 181 1.83 21.76 4.42
N VAL A 182 1.52 21.98 5.69
CA VAL A 182 2.43 21.71 6.81
C VAL A 182 2.06 20.37 7.42
N ARG A 183 3.00 19.42 7.45
CA ARG A 183 2.80 18.15 8.11
C ARG A 183 2.92 18.27 9.62
N VAL A 184 1.87 17.83 10.33
CA VAL A 184 1.74 17.97 11.79
C VAL A 184 1.74 16.59 12.44
N ARG A 185 2.49 16.45 13.52
CA ARG A 185 2.37 15.32 14.44
C ARG A 185 1.28 15.64 15.45
N THR A 186 0.17 14.95 15.35
CA THR A 186 -0.95 15.15 16.28
C THR A 186 -0.77 14.38 17.59
N GLY A 187 0.27 13.53 17.71
CA GLY A 187 0.48 12.68 18.90
C GLY A 187 -0.53 11.55 19.01
N VAL A 188 -1.34 11.32 17.96
CA VAL A 188 -2.27 10.18 17.87
C VAL A 188 -1.63 9.13 16.97
N HIS A 189 -1.60 7.90 17.47
CA HIS A 189 -1.17 6.73 16.73
C HIS A 189 -2.26 5.70 16.74
N ALA A 190 -2.75 5.34 15.57
CA ALA A 190 -3.69 4.27 15.38
C ALA A 190 -2.96 3.08 14.76
N GLU A 191 -2.25 2.30 15.58
CA GLU A 191 -1.62 1.05 15.16
C GLU A 191 -2.23 -0.11 15.93
N THR A 192 -2.62 -1.16 15.20
CA THR A 192 -3.17 -2.39 15.75
C THR A 192 -2.12 -3.30 16.40
N HIS A 193 -0.82 -2.99 16.26
CA HIS A 193 0.27 -3.78 16.83
C HIS A 193 0.93 -3.09 18.03
N ALA A 194 0.81 -3.72 19.21
CA ALA A 194 1.29 -3.23 20.50
C ALA A 194 2.82 -2.94 20.62
N PHE A 195 3.62 -3.29 19.62
CA PHE A 195 5.07 -3.12 19.65
C PHE A 195 5.55 -1.68 19.43
N LEU A 196 4.72 -0.77 18.93
CA LEU A 196 5.08 0.62 18.60
C LEU A 196 4.48 1.67 19.55
N ALA A 197 3.80 1.25 20.60
CA ALA A 197 3.11 2.13 21.55
C ALA A 197 4.02 3.03 22.43
N THR A 198 5.35 2.90 22.35
CA THR A 198 6.30 3.63 23.21
C THR A 198 6.98 4.84 22.55
N ALA A 199 6.69 5.14 21.27
CA ALA A 199 7.38 6.17 20.50
C ALA A 199 6.51 7.40 20.18
N HIS A 200 5.69 7.87 21.11
CA HIS A 200 4.68 8.92 20.87
C HIS A 200 5.20 10.28 20.40
N GLU A 201 6.45 10.64 20.66
CA GLU A 201 7.06 11.91 20.21
C GLU A 201 8.28 11.73 19.30
N ASP A 202 8.94 10.58 19.35
CA ASP A 202 10.14 10.29 18.56
C ASP A 202 9.80 9.74 17.17
N GLN A 203 9.41 10.64 16.27
CA GLN A 203 9.09 10.33 14.88
C GLN A 203 9.88 11.22 13.93
N LYS A 204 10.33 10.63 12.83
CA LYS A 204 11.09 11.35 11.79
C LYS A 204 10.26 12.36 10.98
N PHE A 205 8.93 12.33 11.07
CA PHE A 205 8.02 13.11 10.23
C PHE A 205 7.39 14.29 10.95
N GLY A 206 7.28 15.42 10.25
CA GLY A 206 6.41 16.53 10.58
C GLY A 206 6.85 17.39 11.77
N PHE A 207 6.13 18.46 11.95
CA PHE A 207 6.29 19.41 13.04
C PHE A 207 5.46 19.00 14.27
N SER A 208 5.87 19.42 15.47
CA SER A 208 4.96 19.45 16.63
C SER A 208 3.83 20.46 16.37
N LEU A 209 2.76 20.44 17.17
CA LEU A 209 1.69 21.43 17.05
C LEU A 209 2.20 22.88 17.18
N GLU A 210 3.09 23.13 18.14
CA GLU A 210 3.74 24.45 18.31
C GLU A 210 4.63 24.81 17.14
N GLY A 211 5.52 23.90 16.71
CA GLY A 211 6.41 24.13 15.58
C GLY A 211 5.67 24.29 14.26
N ALA A 212 4.47 23.73 14.11
CA ALA A 212 3.62 23.93 12.93
C ALA A 212 3.09 25.38 12.86
N ALA A 213 2.71 25.97 14.00
CA ALA A 213 2.30 27.37 14.04
C ALA A 213 3.44 28.32 13.61
N GLU A 214 4.66 28.07 14.10
CA GLU A 214 5.86 28.83 13.68
C GLU A 214 6.15 28.64 12.18
N ALA A 215 6.06 27.40 11.68
CA ALA A 215 6.26 27.07 10.26
C ALA A 215 5.24 27.81 9.37
N VAL A 216 3.97 27.84 9.76
CA VAL A 216 2.91 28.56 9.02
C VAL A 216 3.17 30.08 9.06
N ALA A 217 3.56 30.65 10.20
CA ALA A 217 3.94 32.05 10.28
C ALA A 217 5.08 32.37 9.31
N ARG A 218 6.11 31.53 9.30
CA ARG A 218 7.26 31.67 8.38
C ARG A 218 6.86 31.56 6.91
N ILE A 219 6.03 30.59 6.55
CA ILE A 219 5.54 30.41 5.16
C ILE A 219 4.79 31.66 4.69
N ARG A 220 3.97 32.27 5.54
CA ARG A 220 3.20 33.48 5.22
C ARG A 220 4.06 34.72 4.96
N GLU A 221 5.30 34.76 5.46
CA GLU A 221 6.28 35.82 5.16
C GLU A 221 6.94 35.65 3.79
N LEU A 222 6.88 34.44 3.21
CA LEU A 222 7.58 34.06 1.98
C LEU A 222 6.64 34.16 0.78
N SER A 223 6.76 35.21 -0.03
CA SER A 223 5.87 35.48 -1.18
C SER A 223 5.89 34.41 -2.26
N SER A 224 6.93 33.57 -2.30
CA SER A 224 7.05 32.43 -3.23
C SER A 224 6.36 31.16 -2.75
N LEU A 225 5.77 31.15 -1.55
CA LEU A 225 5.00 30.05 -1.01
C LEU A 225 3.56 30.48 -0.72
N ARG A 226 2.64 29.54 -0.86
CA ARG A 226 1.23 29.71 -0.49
C ARG A 226 0.80 28.59 0.46
N PHE A 227 0.57 28.95 1.73
CA PHE A 227 0.02 28.01 2.70
C PHE A 227 -1.43 27.68 2.35
N VAL A 228 -1.72 26.41 2.14
CA VAL A 228 -3.06 25.95 1.75
C VAL A 228 -3.71 25.03 2.78
N GLY A 229 -2.96 24.49 3.74
CA GLY A 229 -3.57 23.62 4.75
C GLY A 229 -2.60 22.87 5.63
N LEU A 230 -3.18 22.18 6.59
CA LEU A 230 -2.49 21.25 7.49
C LEU A 230 -2.63 19.82 6.96
N HIS A 231 -1.65 18.98 7.26
CA HIS A 231 -1.65 17.56 6.94
C HIS A 231 -1.27 16.76 8.19
N ALA A 232 -1.95 15.64 8.43
CA ALA A 232 -1.52 14.64 9.39
C ALA A 232 -1.66 13.23 8.82
N HIS A 233 -0.85 12.31 9.33
CA HIS A 233 -0.96 10.89 9.03
C HIS A 233 -0.66 10.11 10.31
N ILE A 234 -1.62 9.31 10.77
CA ILE A 234 -1.65 8.75 12.12
C ILE A 234 -1.24 7.28 12.19
N GLY A 235 -0.95 6.64 11.06
CA GLY A 235 -0.53 5.24 11.05
C GLY A 235 -1.01 4.45 9.83
N SER A 236 -1.04 3.15 9.97
CA SER A 236 -1.35 2.21 8.89
C SER A 236 -2.17 1.04 9.43
N GLN A 237 -2.98 0.40 8.57
CA GLN A 237 -3.83 -0.73 8.94
C GLN A 237 -4.87 -0.36 10.02
N ILE A 238 -5.50 0.81 9.86
CA ILE A 238 -6.50 1.37 10.76
C ILE A 238 -7.88 0.87 10.32
N PHE A 239 -8.61 0.24 11.23
CA PHE A 239 -9.85 -0.47 10.93
C PHE A 239 -11.13 0.33 11.20
N ASP A 240 -11.02 1.45 11.92
CA ASP A 240 -12.16 2.33 12.24
C ASP A 240 -11.78 3.82 12.22
N SER A 241 -12.74 4.69 12.48
CA SER A 241 -12.53 6.14 12.46
C SER A 241 -12.04 6.75 13.77
N SER A 242 -11.88 6.00 14.86
CA SER A 242 -11.62 6.55 16.20
C SER A 242 -10.32 7.36 16.29
N GLY A 243 -9.21 6.79 15.83
CA GLY A 243 -7.92 7.48 15.80
C GLY A 243 -7.93 8.72 14.89
N PHE A 244 -8.62 8.64 13.75
CA PHE A 244 -8.79 9.79 12.85
C PHE A 244 -9.58 10.92 13.52
N ARG A 245 -10.63 10.62 14.27
CA ARG A 245 -11.45 11.60 15.01
C ARG A 245 -10.62 12.34 16.04
N GLU A 246 -9.82 11.63 16.83
CA GLU A 246 -8.92 12.25 17.80
C GLU A 246 -7.87 13.15 17.15
N SER A 247 -7.26 12.67 16.06
CA SER A 247 -6.28 13.46 15.29
C SER A 247 -6.94 14.71 14.68
N ALA A 248 -8.15 14.56 14.12
CA ALA A 248 -8.90 15.64 13.52
C ALA A 248 -9.21 16.74 14.55
N ALA A 249 -9.62 16.39 15.78
CA ALA A 249 -9.87 17.37 16.82
C ALA A 249 -8.63 18.25 17.09
N ARG A 250 -7.44 17.64 17.22
CA ARG A 250 -6.18 18.37 17.42
C ARG A 250 -5.79 19.23 16.23
N LEU A 251 -6.04 18.75 15.00
CA LEU A 251 -5.80 19.53 13.79
C LEU A 251 -6.75 20.72 13.66
N VAL A 252 -8.04 20.54 14.01
CA VAL A 252 -9.03 21.62 13.98
C VAL A 252 -8.73 22.67 15.05
N ASP A 253 -8.20 22.31 16.23
CA ASP A 253 -7.70 23.26 17.21
C ASP A 253 -6.62 24.16 16.62
N LEU A 254 -5.58 23.58 16.06
CA LEU A 254 -4.50 24.34 15.41
C LEU A 254 -5.00 25.15 14.20
N HIS A 255 -5.91 24.57 13.39
CA HIS A 255 -6.52 25.26 12.26
C HIS A 255 -7.26 26.53 12.73
N ALA A 256 -8.04 26.44 13.81
CA ALA A 256 -8.78 27.58 14.38
C ALA A 256 -7.84 28.73 14.81
N ASP A 257 -6.75 28.40 15.50
CA ASP A 257 -5.75 29.37 15.93
C ASP A 257 -5.07 30.08 14.74
N LEU A 258 -4.83 29.34 13.66
CA LEU A 258 -4.16 29.85 12.46
C LEU A 258 -5.06 30.70 11.56
N LEU A 259 -6.40 30.60 11.69
CA LEU A 259 -7.35 31.39 10.86
C LEU A 259 -7.21 32.91 11.07
N ALA A 260 -6.72 33.36 12.24
CA ALA A 260 -6.45 34.78 12.49
C ALA A 260 -5.45 35.39 11.48
N GLY A 261 -4.56 34.56 10.91
CA GLY A 261 -3.57 34.94 9.91
C GLY A 261 -4.01 34.81 8.45
N GLY A 262 -5.27 34.45 8.18
CA GLY A 262 -5.83 34.29 6.84
C GLY A 262 -6.52 32.95 6.60
N GLU A 263 -7.19 32.82 5.48
CA GLU A 263 -7.91 31.63 5.06
C GLU A 263 -7.01 30.40 4.93
N ILE A 264 -7.52 29.25 5.34
CA ILE A 264 -6.88 27.95 5.23
C ILE A 264 -7.88 26.98 4.61
N PRO A 265 -7.81 26.76 3.28
CA PRO A 265 -8.89 26.09 2.55
C PRO A 265 -8.92 24.56 2.78
N LEU A 266 -7.86 23.92 3.25
CA LEU A 266 -7.73 22.47 3.23
C LEU A 266 -7.25 21.88 4.56
N LEU A 267 -7.84 20.77 4.95
CA LEU A 267 -7.36 19.90 6.02
C LEU A 267 -7.15 18.49 5.45
N ASN A 268 -5.90 18.02 5.41
CA ASN A 268 -5.55 16.69 4.93
C ASN A 268 -5.35 15.74 6.12
N VAL A 269 -6.20 14.74 6.25
CA VAL A 269 -6.17 13.77 7.35
C VAL A 269 -5.30 12.54 7.05
N GLY A 270 -4.65 12.51 5.89
CA GLY A 270 -3.81 11.41 5.46
C GLY A 270 -4.58 10.16 5.05
N GLY A 271 -3.88 9.04 5.12
CA GLY A 271 -4.42 7.72 4.84
C GLY A 271 -4.17 6.76 5.99
N GLY A 272 -4.03 5.47 5.67
CA GLY A 272 -3.79 4.44 6.66
C GLY A 272 -4.92 3.42 6.77
N PHE A 273 -5.96 3.55 5.93
CA PHE A 273 -7.12 2.64 5.93
C PHE A 273 -6.68 1.19 5.71
N GLY A 274 -7.12 0.32 6.62
CA GLY A 274 -6.78 -1.07 6.67
C GLY A 274 -7.59 -1.93 5.69
N ILE A 275 -7.09 -3.14 5.46
CA ILE A 275 -7.77 -4.22 4.73
C ILE A 275 -7.62 -5.53 5.50
N SER A 276 -8.37 -6.53 5.14
CA SER A 276 -8.18 -7.89 5.65
C SER A 276 -6.99 -8.58 4.96
N TYR A 277 -6.12 -9.17 5.75
CA TYR A 277 -5.04 -10.08 5.33
C TYR A 277 -5.33 -11.52 5.73
N THR A 278 -6.13 -11.67 6.77
CA THR A 278 -6.58 -12.95 7.32
C THR A 278 -8.09 -12.93 7.50
N SER A 279 -8.67 -14.08 7.78
CA SER A 279 -10.12 -14.23 7.97
C SER A 279 -10.68 -13.57 9.24
N VAL A 280 -9.81 -13.15 10.16
CA VAL A 280 -10.20 -12.50 11.43
C VAL A 280 -10.08 -10.97 11.39
N ASP A 281 -9.51 -10.42 10.34
CA ASP A 281 -9.47 -8.97 10.17
C ASP A 281 -10.87 -8.45 9.77
N ASP A 282 -11.34 -7.43 10.48
CA ASP A 282 -12.67 -6.81 10.28
C ASP A 282 -12.58 -5.28 10.12
N PRO A 283 -11.95 -4.79 9.03
CA PRO A 283 -11.95 -3.36 8.76
C PRO A 283 -13.35 -2.87 8.45
N LYS A 284 -13.72 -1.72 9.05
CA LYS A 284 -15.01 -1.09 8.75
C LYS A 284 -15.07 -0.63 7.29
N PRO A 285 -16.27 -0.63 6.68
CA PRO A 285 -16.45 -0.10 5.33
C PRO A 285 -15.91 1.32 5.21
N ILE A 286 -15.29 1.64 4.06
CA ILE A 286 -14.69 2.96 3.82
C ILE A 286 -15.73 4.08 3.95
N GLU A 287 -17.00 3.81 3.67
CA GLU A 287 -18.13 4.74 3.82
C GLU A 287 -18.35 5.13 5.29
N GLU A 288 -18.25 4.16 6.18
CA GLU A 288 -18.39 4.39 7.63
C GLU A 288 -17.19 5.18 8.16
N ILE A 289 -15.98 4.83 7.71
CA ILE A 289 -14.76 5.54 8.12
C ILE A 289 -14.79 6.99 7.58
N ALA A 290 -15.11 7.19 6.31
CA ALA A 290 -15.22 8.53 5.71
C ALA A 290 -16.25 9.39 6.41
N GLY A 291 -17.45 8.82 6.69
CA GLY A 291 -18.49 9.48 7.48
C GLY A 291 -17.97 9.90 8.85
N GLY A 292 -17.40 8.97 9.61
CA GLY A 292 -16.90 9.24 10.94
C GLY A 292 -15.80 10.30 11.01
N ILE A 293 -14.93 10.37 9.99
CA ILE A 293 -13.87 11.39 9.90
C ILE A 293 -14.47 12.77 9.60
N VAL A 294 -15.28 12.88 8.56
CA VAL A 294 -15.81 14.16 8.08
C VAL A 294 -16.78 14.75 9.09
N ASP A 295 -17.65 13.93 9.71
CA ASP A 295 -18.57 14.36 10.74
C ASP A 295 -17.82 14.86 11.99
N ALA A 296 -16.72 14.19 12.39
CA ALA A 296 -15.89 14.66 13.52
C ALA A 296 -15.25 16.03 13.25
N ILE A 297 -14.75 16.27 12.04
CA ILE A 297 -14.20 17.59 11.65
C ILE A 297 -15.31 18.65 11.70
N ALA A 298 -16.50 18.33 11.20
CA ALA A 298 -17.64 19.25 11.22
C ALA A 298 -18.07 19.61 12.66
N ASP A 299 -18.17 18.62 13.53
CA ASP A 299 -18.52 18.81 14.95
C ASP A 299 -17.49 19.71 15.66
N GLU A 300 -16.20 19.45 15.44
CA GLU A 300 -15.13 20.24 16.04
C GLU A 300 -15.10 21.69 15.51
N CYS A 301 -15.35 21.89 14.22
CA CYS A 301 -15.48 23.23 13.65
C CYS A 301 -16.69 23.96 14.22
N ALA A 302 -17.82 23.28 14.38
CA ALA A 302 -19.02 23.86 14.96
C ALA A 302 -18.82 24.27 16.42
N VAL A 303 -18.16 23.43 17.23
CA VAL A 303 -17.81 23.75 18.64
C VAL A 303 -16.98 25.02 18.73
N ARG A 304 -16.08 25.27 17.77
CA ARG A 304 -15.20 26.45 17.73
C ARG A 304 -15.79 27.65 16.99
N GLY A 305 -16.94 27.47 16.37
CA GLY A 305 -17.60 28.52 15.59
C GLY A 305 -16.81 28.97 14.36
N ILE A 306 -16.07 28.08 13.74
CA ILE A 306 -15.26 28.33 12.53
C ILE A 306 -15.87 27.65 11.30
N PRO A 307 -15.61 28.18 10.09
CA PRO A 307 -16.00 27.52 8.86
C PRO A 307 -15.24 26.20 8.71
N MET A 308 -15.93 25.17 8.22
CA MET A 308 -15.30 23.90 7.90
C MET A 308 -14.48 24.01 6.62
N PRO A 309 -13.19 23.60 6.61
CA PRO A 309 -12.38 23.56 5.39
C PRO A 309 -12.78 22.39 4.50
N ASP A 310 -12.35 22.39 3.24
CA ASP A 310 -12.34 21.19 2.40
C ASP A 310 -11.46 20.11 3.06
N VAL A 311 -11.79 18.83 2.83
CA VAL A 311 -11.07 17.70 3.44
C VAL A 311 -10.31 16.93 2.37
N ALA A 312 -9.04 16.62 2.64
CA ALA A 312 -8.26 15.70 1.81
C ALA A 312 -7.94 14.40 2.55
N THR A 313 -7.77 13.32 1.78
CA THR A 313 -7.42 11.98 2.29
C THR A 313 -6.57 11.21 1.30
N GLU A 314 -5.81 10.21 1.79
CA GLU A 314 -4.75 9.52 1.04
C GLU A 314 -4.89 7.99 1.09
N PRO A 315 -5.99 7.40 0.57
CA PRO A 315 -6.11 5.95 0.49
C PRO A 315 -5.06 5.36 -0.49
N GLY A 316 -4.37 4.31 -0.05
CA GLY A 316 -3.45 3.56 -0.88
C GLY A 316 -3.75 2.06 -0.78
N ARG A 317 -3.46 1.47 0.37
CA ARG A 317 -3.68 0.06 0.66
C ARG A 317 -5.10 -0.41 0.34
N VAL A 318 -6.10 0.32 0.76
CA VAL A 318 -7.52 -0.02 0.55
C VAL A 318 -7.92 -0.02 -0.93
N ILE A 319 -7.14 0.62 -1.80
CA ILE A 319 -7.40 0.63 -3.25
C ILE A 319 -6.78 -0.57 -3.96
N VAL A 320 -5.50 -0.87 -3.71
CA VAL A 320 -4.78 -1.90 -4.48
C VAL A 320 -4.54 -3.20 -3.70
N GLY A 321 -4.61 -3.17 -2.36
CA GLY A 321 -4.17 -4.30 -1.54
C GLY A 321 -4.91 -5.59 -1.84
N GLN A 322 -6.23 -5.60 -1.65
CA GLN A 322 -7.07 -6.77 -1.87
C GLN A 322 -7.19 -7.17 -3.35
N ALA A 323 -7.04 -6.18 -4.27
CA ALA A 323 -7.06 -6.43 -5.70
C ALA A 323 -5.88 -7.27 -6.21
N GLY A 324 -4.85 -7.49 -5.39
CA GLY A 324 -3.64 -8.21 -5.78
C GLY A 324 -3.46 -9.55 -5.10
N ILE A 325 -2.97 -10.52 -5.85
CA ILE A 325 -2.46 -11.80 -5.35
C ILE A 325 -1.03 -12.01 -5.83
N THR A 326 -0.26 -12.83 -5.10
CA THR A 326 1.02 -13.36 -5.60
C THR A 326 0.89 -14.85 -5.82
N LEU A 327 1.18 -15.29 -7.04
CA LEU A 327 1.14 -16.70 -7.45
C LEU A 327 2.54 -17.30 -7.34
N TYR A 328 2.63 -18.46 -6.74
CA TYR A 328 3.86 -19.22 -6.52
C TYR A 328 3.72 -20.66 -6.98
N GLU A 329 4.81 -21.28 -7.41
CA GLU A 329 4.90 -22.72 -7.60
C GLU A 329 5.55 -23.37 -6.37
N VAL A 330 4.95 -24.47 -5.90
CA VAL A 330 5.45 -25.26 -4.79
C VAL A 330 6.66 -26.07 -5.24
N GLY A 331 7.75 -25.89 -4.52
CA GLY A 331 8.99 -26.67 -4.67
C GLY A 331 9.05 -27.84 -3.70
N THR A 332 9.70 -27.67 -2.55
CA THR A 332 9.89 -28.71 -1.54
C THR A 332 8.78 -28.66 -0.49
N VAL A 333 8.23 -29.82 -0.15
CA VAL A 333 7.32 -29.98 0.99
C VAL A 333 7.99 -30.87 2.04
N LYS A 334 8.02 -30.41 3.30
CA LYS A 334 8.69 -31.11 4.40
C LYS A 334 7.89 -30.99 5.68
N THR A 335 7.45 -32.11 6.24
CA THR A 335 6.84 -32.13 7.58
C THR A 335 7.90 -32.32 8.65
N VAL A 336 7.80 -31.54 9.71
CA VAL A 336 8.68 -31.64 10.89
C VAL A 336 7.82 -31.71 12.15
N THR A 337 8.23 -32.52 13.11
CA THR A 337 7.62 -32.56 14.44
C THR A 337 8.15 -31.37 15.24
N ALA A 338 7.26 -30.45 15.56
CA ALA A 338 7.60 -29.16 16.15
C ALA A 338 7.27 -29.06 17.66
N GLY A 339 6.95 -30.19 18.30
CA GLY A 339 6.60 -30.33 19.73
C GLY A 339 6.15 -31.75 20.03
N GLU A 340 5.73 -32.05 21.28
CA GLU A 340 5.44 -33.41 21.70
C GLU A 340 4.31 -34.08 20.91
N ASP A 341 3.38 -33.32 20.27
CA ASP A 341 2.26 -33.86 19.48
C ASP A 341 1.81 -32.90 18.34
N LEU A 342 2.70 -32.07 17.82
CA LEU A 342 2.38 -31.13 16.76
C LEU A 342 3.34 -31.22 15.58
N ASP A 343 2.83 -31.64 14.45
CA ASP A 343 3.51 -31.58 13.18
C ASP A 343 3.24 -30.25 12.48
N ARG A 344 4.27 -29.69 11.87
CA ARG A 344 4.19 -28.53 10.99
C ARG A 344 4.74 -28.90 9.61
N THR A 345 3.99 -28.57 8.57
CA THR A 345 4.44 -28.76 7.17
C THR A 345 5.05 -27.45 6.66
N TYR A 346 6.31 -27.49 6.27
CA TYR A 346 6.98 -26.43 5.53
C TYR A 346 6.70 -26.63 4.04
N VAL A 347 6.09 -25.65 3.41
CA VAL A 347 5.83 -25.60 1.98
C VAL A 347 6.70 -24.51 1.39
N SER A 348 7.78 -24.94 0.70
CA SER A 348 8.70 -24.00 0.07
C SER A 348 8.16 -23.61 -1.31
N VAL A 349 8.26 -22.33 -1.63
CA VAL A 349 7.83 -21.75 -2.91
C VAL A 349 9.02 -21.10 -3.63
N ASP A 350 8.84 -20.83 -4.91
CA ASP A 350 9.86 -20.24 -5.78
C ASP A 350 10.07 -18.72 -5.60
N GLY A 351 9.28 -18.07 -4.74
CA GLY A 351 9.50 -16.69 -4.27
C GLY A 351 10.00 -16.63 -2.84
N GLY A 352 9.67 -15.55 -2.12
CA GLY A 352 10.05 -15.39 -0.71
C GLY A 352 10.07 -13.94 -0.25
N MET A 353 10.93 -13.65 0.75
CA MET A 353 11.05 -12.31 1.31
C MET A 353 11.54 -11.25 0.32
N SER A 354 12.08 -11.65 -0.83
CA SER A 354 12.47 -10.72 -1.91
C SER A 354 11.27 -10.14 -2.67
N ASP A 355 10.14 -10.82 -2.68
CA ASP A 355 8.88 -10.36 -3.30
C ASP A 355 7.77 -10.04 -2.28
N ASN A 356 7.81 -10.62 -1.08
CA ASN A 356 6.97 -10.23 0.05
C ASN A 356 7.80 -10.07 1.33
N ALA A 357 8.41 -8.90 1.49
CA ALA A 357 9.24 -8.58 2.65
C ALA A 357 8.44 -8.31 3.94
N ARG A 358 7.11 -8.17 3.86
CA ARG A 358 6.31 -7.66 4.97
C ARG A 358 6.27 -8.58 6.21
N PRO A 359 6.19 -9.91 6.08
CA PRO A 359 6.31 -10.79 7.24
C PRO A 359 7.64 -10.59 7.97
N ALA A 360 8.76 -10.51 7.23
CA ALA A 360 10.08 -10.32 7.81
C ALA A 360 10.29 -8.93 8.43
N LEU A 361 9.77 -7.86 7.81
CA LEU A 361 9.97 -6.48 8.25
C LEU A 361 9.01 -6.05 9.38
N TYR A 362 7.79 -6.55 9.36
CA TYR A 362 6.71 -6.03 10.21
C TYR A 362 5.99 -7.12 11.01
N GLY A 363 6.37 -8.40 10.85
CA GLY A 363 5.60 -9.50 11.42
C GLY A 363 4.16 -9.56 10.86
N ALA A 364 3.98 -9.14 9.61
CA ALA A 364 2.65 -9.09 9.00
C ALA A 364 2.16 -10.50 8.70
N ASP A 365 0.95 -10.82 9.15
CA ASP A 365 0.27 -12.05 8.79
C ASP A 365 -0.30 -11.98 7.37
N PHE A 366 -0.28 -13.10 6.68
CA PHE A 366 -0.93 -13.34 5.40
C PHE A 366 -1.60 -14.70 5.43
N SER A 367 -2.53 -14.94 4.52
CA SER A 367 -3.10 -16.25 4.24
C SER A 367 -2.60 -16.79 2.91
N ALA A 368 -2.72 -18.09 2.70
CA ALA A 368 -2.41 -18.75 1.42
C ALA A 368 -3.45 -19.80 1.10
N ARG A 369 -3.64 -20.10 -0.18
CA ARG A 369 -4.50 -21.21 -0.64
C ARG A 369 -3.84 -21.96 -1.79
N LEU A 370 -4.10 -23.27 -1.80
CA LEU A 370 -3.86 -24.11 -2.98
C LEU A 370 -4.82 -23.66 -4.09
N VAL A 371 -4.28 -23.26 -5.24
CA VAL A 371 -5.08 -22.69 -6.34
C VAL A 371 -5.04 -23.50 -7.63
N SER A 372 -4.13 -24.49 -7.74
CA SER A 372 -4.07 -25.41 -8.89
C SER A 372 -5.20 -26.43 -8.91
N ARG A 373 -5.80 -26.74 -7.77
CA ARG A 373 -6.84 -27.77 -7.61
C ARG A 373 -7.59 -27.60 -6.30
N THR A 374 -8.69 -28.30 -6.12
CA THR A 374 -9.24 -28.59 -4.79
C THR A 374 -8.63 -29.86 -4.23
N SER A 375 -8.66 -30.02 -2.91
CA SER A 375 -8.24 -31.24 -2.24
C SER A 375 -9.20 -31.60 -1.10
N PRO A 376 -9.61 -32.88 -0.98
CA PRO A 376 -10.37 -33.38 0.15
C PRO A 376 -9.47 -33.81 1.33
N ALA A 377 -8.15 -33.64 1.22
CA ALA A 377 -7.23 -34.02 2.28
C ALA A 377 -7.47 -33.21 3.55
N THR A 378 -7.29 -33.83 4.71
CA THR A 378 -7.39 -33.16 6.01
C THR A 378 -6.42 -31.97 6.05
N PRO A 379 -6.89 -30.79 6.47
CA PRO A 379 -6.02 -29.61 6.61
C PRO A 379 -4.85 -29.88 7.56
N ALA A 380 -3.64 -29.50 7.14
CA ALA A 380 -2.41 -29.62 7.92
C ALA A 380 -1.88 -28.24 8.25
N LEU A 381 -1.43 -28.02 9.49
CA LEU A 381 -0.77 -26.78 9.88
C LEU A 381 0.52 -26.62 9.06
N SER A 382 0.57 -25.56 8.28
CA SER A 382 1.63 -25.29 7.32
C SER A 382 2.27 -23.94 7.55
N ARG A 383 3.53 -23.82 7.13
CA ARG A 383 4.25 -22.56 6.98
C ARG A 383 4.72 -22.46 5.53
N VAL A 384 4.34 -21.39 4.85
CA VAL A 384 4.85 -21.11 3.51
C VAL A 384 6.14 -20.34 3.63
N VAL A 385 7.23 -20.87 3.07
CA VAL A 385 8.58 -20.32 3.15
C VAL A 385 9.15 -20.12 1.76
N GLY A 386 10.03 -19.15 1.62
CA GLY A 386 10.68 -18.86 0.35
C GLY A 386 11.90 -19.75 0.10
N HIS A 387 12.64 -19.39 -0.96
CA HIS A 387 13.82 -20.10 -1.43
C HIS A 387 15.15 -19.49 -0.95
N HIS A 388 15.09 -18.38 -0.22
CA HIS A 388 16.30 -17.69 0.23
C HIS A 388 17.03 -18.45 1.35
N CYS A 389 18.36 -18.37 1.35
CA CYS A 389 19.20 -18.95 2.41
C CYS A 389 19.17 -18.06 3.67
N GLU A 390 17.97 -17.88 4.24
CA GLU A 390 17.69 -17.00 5.37
C GLU A 390 16.56 -17.62 6.24
N SER A 391 16.76 -17.70 7.54
CA SER A 391 15.77 -18.30 8.45
C SER A 391 14.48 -17.50 8.56
N GLY A 392 14.55 -16.19 8.32
CA GLY A 392 13.41 -15.27 8.30
C GLY A 392 12.66 -15.20 6.96
N ASP A 393 13.01 -16.07 6.00
CA ASP A 393 12.33 -16.12 4.69
C ASP A 393 10.98 -16.83 4.79
N ILE A 394 10.03 -16.15 5.42
CA ILE A 394 8.67 -16.61 5.67
C ILE A 394 7.70 -15.76 4.86
N VAL A 395 6.88 -16.41 4.05
CA VAL A 395 5.81 -15.77 3.25
C VAL A 395 4.49 -15.79 4.02
N VAL A 396 4.15 -16.94 4.62
CA VAL A 396 3.01 -17.11 5.53
C VAL A 396 3.44 -17.91 6.73
N ASP A 397 3.35 -17.34 7.93
CA ASP A 397 3.90 -17.96 9.15
C ASP A 397 3.10 -19.17 9.61
N ALA A 398 1.78 -19.09 9.53
CA ALA A 398 0.87 -20.19 9.88
C ALA A 398 -0.39 -20.15 9.05
N GLU A 399 -0.73 -21.28 8.43
CA GLU A 399 -1.96 -21.49 7.67
C GLU A 399 -2.32 -22.96 7.66
N TYR A 400 -3.60 -23.27 7.52
CA TYR A 400 -4.05 -24.63 7.25
C TYR A 400 -4.20 -24.85 5.75
N LEU A 401 -3.25 -25.60 5.17
CA LEU A 401 -3.30 -26.05 3.77
C LEU A 401 -3.74 -27.52 3.69
N PRO A 402 -4.24 -27.99 2.54
CA PRO A 402 -4.47 -29.43 2.36
C PRO A 402 -3.21 -30.24 2.66
N GLY A 403 -3.34 -31.31 3.43
CA GLY A 403 -2.20 -32.14 3.85
C GLY A 403 -1.50 -32.91 2.71
N ASP A 404 -2.04 -32.86 1.51
CA ASP A 404 -1.54 -33.47 0.27
C ASP A 404 -0.91 -32.48 -0.72
N VAL A 405 -0.59 -31.24 -0.27
CA VAL A 405 0.19 -30.30 -1.10
C VAL A 405 1.50 -30.95 -1.53
N THR A 406 1.84 -30.82 -2.82
CA THR A 406 2.99 -31.50 -3.43
C THR A 406 3.75 -30.56 -4.38
N PRO A 407 5.02 -30.84 -4.68
CA PRO A 407 5.79 -30.11 -5.69
C PRO A 407 5.05 -30.00 -7.03
N GLY A 408 5.07 -28.80 -7.63
CA GLY A 408 4.36 -28.46 -8.85
C GLY A 408 2.91 -27.96 -8.63
N ASP A 409 2.37 -28.04 -7.43
CA ASP A 409 1.13 -27.33 -7.07
C ASP A 409 1.35 -25.82 -7.12
N LEU A 410 0.26 -25.07 -7.37
CA LEU A 410 0.29 -23.61 -7.30
C LEU A 410 -0.37 -23.15 -6.00
N LEU A 411 0.33 -22.27 -5.29
CA LEU A 411 -0.19 -21.51 -4.15
C LEU A 411 -0.39 -20.04 -4.55
N ALA A 412 -1.42 -19.41 -4.01
CA ALA A 412 -1.55 -17.97 -4.09
C ALA A 412 -1.70 -17.35 -2.69
N VAL A 413 -1.04 -16.22 -2.51
CA VAL A 413 -1.13 -15.35 -1.34
C VAL A 413 -1.95 -14.13 -1.73
N PRO A 414 -3.15 -13.92 -1.19
CA PRO A 414 -3.99 -12.77 -1.50
C PRO A 414 -3.54 -11.52 -0.74
N ALA A 415 -4.18 -10.39 -1.05
CA ALA A 415 -3.95 -9.07 -0.45
C ALA A 415 -2.51 -8.54 -0.61
N THR A 416 -1.81 -8.98 -1.66
CA THR A 416 -0.42 -8.57 -1.95
C THR A 416 -0.31 -7.39 -2.90
N GLY A 417 -1.42 -6.77 -3.32
CA GLY A 417 -1.41 -5.61 -4.21
C GLY A 417 -0.76 -4.35 -3.63
N ALA A 418 -0.61 -4.28 -2.30
CA ALA A 418 0.00 -3.13 -1.64
C ALA A 418 1.25 -3.51 -0.86
N TYR A 419 2.33 -2.73 -1.03
CA TYR A 419 3.59 -2.84 -0.28
C TYR A 419 4.35 -4.17 -0.44
N CYS A 420 4.01 -5.00 -1.43
CA CYS A 420 4.80 -6.17 -1.79
C CYS A 420 5.76 -5.82 -2.94
N PHE A 421 5.26 -5.54 -4.13
CA PHE A 421 6.13 -5.12 -5.24
C PHE A 421 6.97 -3.88 -4.92
N SER A 422 6.39 -2.87 -4.28
CA SER A 422 7.11 -1.62 -3.94
C SER A 422 8.26 -1.82 -2.92
N LEU A 423 8.26 -2.91 -2.17
CA LEU A 423 9.33 -3.32 -1.25
C LEU A 423 10.19 -4.47 -1.80
N ALA A 424 9.92 -4.94 -3.02
CA ALA A 424 10.67 -6.04 -3.60
C ALA A 424 12.16 -5.71 -3.76
N SER A 425 12.99 -6.72 -3.57
CA SER A 425 14.45 -6.60 -3.59
C SER A 425 15.10 -7.68 -4.45
N ASN A 426 16.41 -7.55 -4.66
CA ASN A 426 17.20 -8.56 -5.34
C ASN A 426 18.03 -9.40 -4.32
N TYR A 427 17.45 -9.71 -3.17
CA TYR A 427 18.13 -10.53 -2.19
C TYR A 427 18.56 -11.87 -2.81
N ASN A 428 19.75 -12.34 -2.50
CA ASN A 428 20.42 -13.49 -3.12
C ASN A 428 20.48 -13.44 -4.66
N TYR A 429 20.53 -12.23 -5.27
CA TYR A 429 20.48 -12.03 -6.72
C TYR A 429 19.21 -12.60 -7.39
N THR A 430 18.11 -12.67 -6.65
CA THR A 430 16.81 -13.06 -7.21
C THR A 430 16.22 -11.92 -8.02
N PRO A 431 15.82 -12.15 -9.28
CA PRO A 431 15.10 -11.16 -10.07
C PRO A 431 13.74 -10.79 -9.45
N ARG A 432 13.36 -9.53 -9.53
CA ARG A 432 12.02 -9.10 -9.12
C ARG A 432 10.97 -9.62 -10.10
N PRO A 433 9.87 -10.21 -9.60
CA PRO A 433 8.81 -10.75 -10.43
C PRO A 433 8.10 -9.67 -11.28
N PRO A 434 7.49 -10.05 -12.41
CA PRO A 434 6.62 -9.15 -13.16
C PRO A 434 5.32 -8.87 -12.41
N VAL A 435 4.65 -7.77 -12.80
CA VAL A 435 3.26 -7.49 -12.40
C VAL A 435 2.38 -7.60 -13.63
N VAL A 436 1.37 -8.44 -13.54
CA VAL A 436 0.37 -8.70 -14.59
C VAL A 436 -0.98 -8.18 -14.14
N ALA A 437 -1.62 -7.36 -14.97
CA ALA A 437 -3.00 -6.98 -14.79
C ALA A 437 -3.93 -7.98 -15.47
N VAL A 438 -5.03 -8.33 -14.79
CA VAL A 438 -6.10 -9.17 -15.33
C VAL A 438 -7.39 -8.38 -15.43
N ARG A 439 -8.14 -8.58 -16.52
CA ARG A 439 -9.43 -7.97 -16.76
C ARG A 439 -10.16 -8.68 -17.91
N ASP A 440 -11.46 -8.94 -17.76
CA ASP A 440 -12.32 -9.50 -18.82
C ASP A 440 -11.72 -10.75 -19.52
N GLY A 441 -11.14 -11.68 -18.75
CA GLY A 441 -10.50 -12.89 -19.28
C GLY A 441 -9.17 -12.65 -20.02
N ARG A 442 -8.58 -11.47 -19.86
CA ARG A 442 -7.29 -11.11 -20.48
C ARG A 442 -6.25 -10.75 -19.43
N ALA A 443 -5.02 -11.14 -19.71
CA ALA A 443 -3.86 -10.80 -18.88
C ALA A 443 -2.82 -10.06 -19.70
N ARG A 444 -2.25 -8.98 -19.13
CA ARG A 444 -1.16 -8.19 -19.73
C ARG A 444 -0.14 -7.77 -18.69
N VAL A 445 1.12 -7.75 -19.09
CA VAL A 445 2.21 -7.23 -18.25
C VAL A 445 2.03 -5.70 -18.09
N ILE A 446 2.05 -5.21 -16.87
CA ILE A 446 2.05 -3.77 -16.54
C ILE A 446 3.38 -3.31 -15.93
N VAL A 447 4.16 -4.25 -15.37
CA VAL A 447 5.56 -4.05 -15.01
C VAL A 447 6.33 -5.30 -15.42
N HIS A 448 7.37 -5.13 -16.21
CA HIS A 448 8.23 -6.26 -16.61
C HIS A 448 8.98 -6.82 -15.41
N GLY A 449 9.11 -8.15 -15.34
CA GLY A 449 10.03 -8.80 -14.42
C GLY A 449 11.48 -8.56 -14.83
N GLU A 450 12.38 -8.70 -13.90
CA GLU A 450 13.82 -8.66 -14.17
C GLU A 450 14.29 -10.03 -14.68
N SER A 451 15.30 -10.01 -15.52
CA SER A 451 16.09 -11.17 -15.91
C SER A 451 17.42 -11.22 -15.16
N ILE A 452 18.10 -12.35 -15.18
CA ILE A 452 19.49 -12.43 -14.68
C ILE A 452 20.40 -11.47 -15.43
N ASP A 453 20.18 -11.29 -16.73
CA ASP A 453 20.96 -10.34 -17.54
C ASP A 453 20.77 -8.90 -17.09
N ASP A 454 19.56 -8.50 -16.65
CA ASP A 454 19.31 -7.16 -16.08
C ASP A 454 20.12 -6.97 -14.78
N LEU A 455 20.22 -8.00 -13.95
CA LEU A 455 21.02 -7.95 -12.72
C LEU A 455 22.52 -7.88 -13.04
N LEU A 456 22.99 -8.68 -14.01
CA LEU A 456 24.37 -8.70 -14.43
C LEU A 456 24.78 -7.39 -15.11
N ALA A 457 23.89 -6.75 -15.86
CA ALA A 457 24.15 -5.45 -16.50
C ALA A 457 24.49 -4.32 -15.50
N ARG A 458 24.14 -4.48 -14.23
CA ARG A 458 24.47 -3.54 -13.15
C ARG A 458 25.87 -3.77 -12.55
N ASP A 459 26.48 -4.93 -12.79
CA ASP A 459 27.80 -5.26 -12.29
C ASP A 459 28.90 -4.69 -13.18
N ALA A 460 29.58 -3.64 -12.71
CA ALA A 460 30.64 -2.98 -13.46
C ALA A 460 31.91 -3.86 -13.68
N GLY A 461 32.01 -4.99 -12.97
CA GLY A 461 33.08 -5.96 -13.14
C GLY A 461 32.94 -6.84 -14.38
N ILE A 462 31.76 -6.84 -15.02
CA ILE A 462 31.51 -7.61 -16.24
C ILE A 462 32.00 -6.81 -17.44
N PRO A 463 32.93 -7.32 -18.29
CA PRO A 463 33.41 -6.62 -19.46
C PRO A 463 32.25 -6.34 -20.44
N ALA A 464 32.20 -5.13 -20.99
CA ALA A 464 31.18 -4.65 -21.93
C ALA A 464 31.09 -5.43 -23.27
N SER A 465 31.90 -6.48 -23.47
CA SER A 465 32.04 -7.22 -24.71
C SER A 465 31.44 -8.63 -24.74
N ALA A 466 30.68 -9.04 -23.72
CA ALA A 466 29.94 -10.30 -23.77
C ALA A 466 28.60 -10.07 -24.50
N PRO A 467 28.39 -10.56 -25.76
CA PRO A 467 27.07 -10.42 -26.37
C PRO A 467 26.07 -11.33 -25.64
N THR A 468 25.15 -10.73 -24.94
CA THR A 468 23.98 -11.43 -24.42
C THR A 468 23.16 -11.92 -25.61
N LYS A 469 23.11 -13.21 -25.82
CA LYS A 469 22.15 -13.82 -26.73
C LYS A 469 20.77 -13.71 -26.09
N THR A 470 19.98 -12.83 -26.61
CA THR A 470 18.55 -12.73 -26.31
C THR A 470 17.81 -13.92 -26.93
N PRO A 471 17.14 -14.78 -26.16
CA PRO A 471 16.14 -15.68 -26.70
C PRO A 471 14.77 -15.02 -26.52
N HIS A 472 14.47 -14.02 -27.31
CA HIS A 472 13.08 -13.65 -27.53
C HIS A 472 12.68 -14.19 -28.90
N GLY A 473 12.02 -15.34 -28.88
CA GLY A 473 11.17 -15.76 -29.97
C GLY A 473 9.93 -14.87 -29.96
N ASP A 474 9.85 -14.00 -30.95
CA ASP A 474 8.60 -13.34 -31.32
C ASP A 474 7.58 -14.41 -31.68
N THR A 475 6.49 -14.47 -30.96
CA THR A 475 5.25 -15.07 -31.47
C THR A 475 4.18 -14.00 -31.39
N GLU A 476 3.72 -13.61 -32.58
CA GLU A 476 2.56 -12.76 -32.89
C GLU A 476 1.29 -13.16 -32.16
#